data_28b88d03467d8e9c0c226f7d2141e213
#
_entry.id   28b88d03467d8e9c0c226f7d2141e213
#
_cell.length_a   1.000
_cell.length_b   1.000
_cell.length_c   1.000
_cell.angle_alpha   90.00
_cell.angle_beta   90.00
_cell.angle_gamma   90.00
#
_symmetry.space_group_name_H-M   'P 1'
#
loop_
_entity.id
_entity.type
_entity.pdbx_description
1 polymer ?
#
loop_
_entity_poly.entity_id
_entity_poly.type
_entity_poly.pdbx_seq_one_letter_code
_entity_poly.pdbx_strand_id
1 'polypeptide(L)'
;MMSVKDLFLKLLLTSGFFLVHLTVLAQSFSSDSSYYQRFPGEVTSRFYFSRKYTGVDIKDRLGEIGELNYRPNSTLNMGIGTSYHAFNLNLALGFGFLNPDVGKGDTKYLDLQVHAYPNNFAIDLFGQFYKGFHLKQEGYLTQEGENYYYRPDMKVREVGASVKYVFNGKKFSYRAAFLQTEWQKKSAGSLLVGFELYGGVAKGDSTLIPSSLMINPERDFDKMGFFEFGPNVGYAYTLVIDQHYFIMGSANGNIGLGFNNLQGDSKRTNWNVNSNYFLKGSVGYNSRRWAINANYVFSNLRLAKVDGFNNQIVTGNYRLNFIYRFLPGPKVKKALDTVNPYLYL
;
A
#
# COMPACT_ATOMS: atom_id res chain seq x y z
N MET A 1 1.23 -8.76 -31.46
CA MET A 1 1.98 -8.36 -30.23
C MET A 1 1.40 -7.03 -29.77
N MET A 2 0.59 -7.03 -28.72
CA MET A 2 -0.15 -5.83 -28.28
C MET A 2 0.83 -4.86 -27.60
N SER A 3 0.81 -3.57 -27.99
CA SER A 3 1.67 -2.55 -27.39
C SER A 3 1.36 -2.37 -25.92
N VAL A 4 2.37 -2.06 -25.11
CA VAL A 4 2.19 -1.72 -23.67
C VAL A 4 1.23 -0.53 -23.50
N LYS A 5 1.20 0.39 -24.47
CA LYS A 5 0.24 1.51 -24.52
C LYS A 5 -1.21 1.03 -24.70
N ASP A 6 -1.43 0.02 -25.56
CA ASP A 6 -2.78 -0.52 -25.80
C ASP A 6 -3.30 -1.30 -24.59
N LEU A 7 -2.41 -1.99 -23.88
CA LEU A 7 -2.75 -2.66 -22.63
C LEU A 7 -3.10 -1.67 -21.53
N PHE A 8 -2.34 -0.58 -21.42
CA PHE A 8 -2.58 0.49 -20.45
C PHE A 8 -3.88 1.25 -20.73
N LEU A 9 -4.17 1.53 -22.00
CA LEU A 9 -5.41 2.19 -22.43
C LEU A 9 -6.64 1.30 -22.18
N LYS A 10 -6.54 -0.01 -22.46
CA LYS A 10 -7.61 -0.98 -22.16
C LYS A 10 -7.83 -1.17 -20.66
N LEU A 11 -6.77 -1.19 -19.84
CA LEU A 11 -6.88 -1.22 -18.38
C LEU A 11 -7.54 0.06 -17.83
N LEU A 12 -7.22 1.22 -18.38
CA LEU A 12 -7.85 2.50 -18.02
C LEU A 12 -9.34 2.53 -18.42
N LEU A 13 -9.68 2.03 -19.59
CA LEU A 13 -11.07 1.97 -20.07
C LEU A 13 -11.90 0.93 -19.33
N THR A 14 -11.35 -0.24 -19.02
CA THR A 14 -12.03 -1.28 -18.22
C THR A 14 -12.16 -0.88 -16.75
N SER A 15 -11.17 -0.21 -16.17
CA SER A 15 -11.27 0.33 -14.80
C SER A 15 -12.30 1.46 -14.70
N GLY A 16 -12.42 2.30 -15.73
CA GLY A 16 -13.47 3.31 -15.85
C GLY A 16 -14.87 2.69 -15.92
N PHE A 17 -15.03 1.60 -16.66
CA PHE A 17 -16.30 0.87 -16.79
C PHE A 17 -16.69 0.15 -15.51
N PHE A 18 -15.73 -0.39 -14.75
CA PHE A 18 -15.98 -1.03 -13.45
C PHE A 18 -16.35 -0.02 -12.37
N LEU A 19 -15.76 1.18 -12.40
CA LEU A 19 -16.12 2.29 -11.49
C LEU A 19 -17.56 2.80 -11.74
N VAL A 20 -18.01 2.81 -12.99
CA VAL A 20 -19.39 3.25 -13.33
C VAL A 20 -20.44 2.24 -12.84
N HIS A 21 -20.14 0.94 -12.82
CA HIS A 21 -21.10 -0.07 -12.31
C HIS A 21 -21.16 -0.15 -10.78
N LEU A 22 -20.12 0.31 -10.05
CA LEU A 22 -20.15 0.42 -8.59
C LEU A 22 -21.07 1.55 -8.09
N THR A 23 -21.43 2.50 -8.95
CA THR A 23 -22.35 3.60 -8.59
C THR A 23 -23.81 3.15 -8.45
N VAL A 24 -24.21 2.04 -9.06
CA VAL A 24 -25.57 1.51 -8.99
C VAL A 24 -25.91 0.88 -7.61
N LEU A 25 -24.92 0.59 -6.78
CA LEU A 25 -25.11 0.08 -5.42
C LEU A 25 -25.18 1.19 -4.34
N ALA A 26 -25.22 2.45 -4.73
CA ALA A 26 -25.34 3.60 -3.84
C ALA A 26 -26.80 3.80 -3.35
N GLN A 27 -27.36 2.79 -2.69
CA GLN A 27 -28.53 3.04 -1.83
C GLN A 27 -28.09 4.02 -0.73
N SER A 28 -28.95 4.98 -0.40
CA SER A 28 -28.73 6.01 0.62
C SER A 28 -28.26 5.39 1.95
N PHE A 29 -26.93 5.34 2.13
CA PHE A 29 -26.32 4.77 3.32
C PHE A 29 -26.47 5.77 4.47
N SER A 30 -27.34 5.46 5.44
CA SER A 30 -27.54 6.24 6.64
C SER A 30 -26.40 5.93 7.65
N SER A 31 -25.51 6.89 7.88
CA SER A 31 -24.54 6.83 8.98
C SER A 31 -25.20 7.25 10.30
N ASP A 32 -24.78 6.63 11.41
CA ASP A 32 -25.17 7.06 12.75
C ASP A 32 -24.30 8.26 13.17
N SER A 33 -24.88 9.46 13.10
CA SER A 33 -24.20 10.72 13.43
C SER A 33 -23.77 10.83 14.90
N SER A 34 -24.29 9.97 15.77
CA SER A 34 -23.83 9.88 17.17
C SER A 34 -22.48 9.17 17.28
N TYR A 35 -22.11 8.33 16.31
CA TYR A 35 -20.83 7.61 16.26
C TYR A 35 -19.77 8.35 15.47
N TYR A 36 -20.11 8.88 14.29
CA TYR A 36 -19.17 9.71 13.54
C TYR A 36 -19.86 10.81 12.75
N GLN A 37 -19.15 11.90 12.58
CA GLN A 37 -19.62 13.07 11.83
C GLN A 37 -18.95 13.12 10.47
N ARG A 38 -19.74 13.36 9.42
CA ARG A 38 -19.31 13.66 8.07
C ARG A 38 -19.18 15.17 7.88
N PHE A 39 -18.34 15.57 6.92
CA PHE A 39 -18.14 16.96 6.53
C PHE A 39 -18.47 17.16 5.04
N PRO A 40 -19.76 17.01 4.66
CA PRO A 40 -20.17 17.18 3.26
C PRO A 40 -19.92 18.61 2.81
N GLY A 41 -19.34 18.77 1.61
CA GLY A 41 -19.07 20.08 1.03
C GLY A 41 -17.91 20.86 1.64
N GLU A 42 -17.18 20.28 2.58
CA GLU A 42 -15.94 20.87 3.10
C GLU A 42 -14.71 20.32 2.36
N VAL A 43 -13.74 21.19 2.14
CA VAL A 43 -12.41 20.81 1.67
C VAL A 43 -11.59 20.38 2.87
N THR A 44 -11.00 19.18 2.79
CA THR A 44 -10.03 18.67 3.74
C THR A 44 -8.65 18.81 3.14
N SER A 45 -7.90 19.83 3.56
CA SER A 45 -6.50 20.03 3.16
C SER A 45 -5.57 19.35 4.14
N ARG A 46 -4.45 18.83 3.64
CA ARG A 46 -3.43 18.20 4.46
C ARG A 46 -2.03 18.58 4.03
N PHE A 47 -1.17 18.74 5.02
CA PHE A 47 0.28 18.73 4.88
C PHE A 47 0.78 17.45 5.54
N TYR A 48 1.74 16.74 4.90
CA TYR A 48 2.15 15.45 5.45
C TYR A 48 3.59 15.10 5.14
N PHE A 49 4.15 14.25 6.00
CA PHE A 49 5.39 13.52 5.76
C PHE A 49 5.06 12.05 5.54
N SER A 50 5.70 11.41 4.58
CA SER A 50 5.50 9.99 4.32
C SER A 50 6.73 9.30 3.79
N ARG A 51 6.91 8.02 4.17
CA ARG A 51 7.90 7.13 3.59
C ARG A 51 7.23 5.83 3.23
N LYS A 52 7.44 5.37 2.00
CA LYS A 52 6.92 4.12 1.48
C LYS A 52 8.08 3.23 1.05
N TYR A 53 7.91 1.93 1.16
CA TYR A 53 8.87 0.96 0.67
C TYR A 53 8.21 -0.35 0.26
N THR A 54 8.81 -1.02 -0.73
CA THR A 54 8.48 -2.41 -1.10
C THR A 54 9.78 -3.18 -1.15
N GLY A 55 9.94 -4.13 -0.25
CA GLY A 55 11.11 -4.97 -0.11
C GLY A 55 10.85 -6.41 -0.53
N VAL A 56 11.93 -7.14 -0.75
CA VAL A 56 11.92 -8.57 -1.07
C VAL A 56 12.73 -9.30 -0.01
N ASP A 57 12.15 -10.32 0.59
CA ASP A 57 12.84 -11.25 1.47
C ASP A 57 12.97 -12.60 0.78
N ILE A 58 14.19 -13.07 0.61
CA ILE A 58 14.52 -14.39 0.08
C ILE A 58 14.99 -15.22 1.26
N LYS A 59 14.24 -16.27 1.59
CA LYS A 59 14.55 -17.17 2.73
C LYS A 59 14.83 -18.55 2.21
N ASP A 60 16.05 -19.02 2.41
CA ASP A 60 16.43 -20.39 2.14
C ASP A 60 16.13 -21.28 3.34
N ARG A 61 15.26 -22.27 3.15
CA ARG A 61 14.89 -23.23 4.19
C ARG A 61 15.84 -24.40 4.32
N LEU A 62 16.69 -24.62 3.32
CA LEU A 62 17.73 -25.65 3.39
C LEU A 62 18.93 -25.19 4.22
N GLY A 63 18.98 -23.89 4.54
CA GLY A 63 19.99 -23.32 5.44
C GLY A 63 21.34 -23.03 4.78
N GLU A 64 21.44 -23.15 3.45
CA GLU A 64 22.68 -22.91 2.70
C GLU A 64 23.01 -21.42 2.57
N ILE A 65 21.98 -20.57 2.43
CA ILE A 65 22.12 -19.13 2.11
C ILE A 65 21.65 -18.23 3.26
N GLY A 66 20.72 -18.74 4.09
CA GLY A 66 20.10 -17.97 5.15
C GLY A 66 18.98 -17.03 4.64
N GLU A 67 18.92 -15.80 5.13
CA GLU A 67 17.88 -14.82 4.81
C GLU A 67 18.49 -13.55 4.21
N LEU A 68 18.03 -13.19 3.00
CA LEU A 68 18.42 -11.97 2.30
C LEU A 68 17.23 -10.99 2.29
N ASN A 69 17.39 -9.86 2.96
CA ASN A 69 16.36 -8.83 3.08
C ASN A 69 16.72 -7.62 2.20
N TYR A 70 16.20 -7.58 0.98
CA TYR A 70 16.39 -6.46 0.07
C TYR A 70 15.42 -5.33 0.39
N ARG A 71 15.94 -4.14 0.57
CA ARG A 71 15.15 -2.92 0.85
C ARG A 71 15.54 -1.79 -0.09
N PRO A 72 14.54 -1.00 -0.55
CA PRO A 72 14.84 0.23 -1.27
C PRO A 72 15.30 1.31 -0.30
N ASN A 73 16.18 2.19 -0.74
CA ASN A 73 16.51 3.43 -0.06
C ASN A 73 15.48 4.51 -0.45
N SER A 74 14.21 4.29 -0.08
CA SER A 74 13.14 5.24 -0.37
C SER A 74 13.24 6.47 0.51
N THR A 75 12.91 7.62 -0.06
CA THR A 75 13.01 8.92 0.61
C THR A 75 11.86 9.18 1.59
N LEU A 76 12.15 9.96 2.62
CA LEU A 76 11.10 10.66 3.39
C LEU A 76 10.60 11.81 2.53
N ASN A 77 9.34 11.76 2.16
CA ASN A 77 8.69 12.73 1.31
C ASN A 77 7.88 13.72 2.15
N MET A 78 7.87 14.97 1.73
CA MET A 78 7.00 16.02 2.22
C MET A 78 5.93 16.31 1.17
N GLY A 79 4.67 16.41 1.56
CA GLY A 79 3.58 16.53 0.61
C GLY A 79 2.41 17.36 1.08
N ILE A 80 1.60 17.73 0.10
CA ILE A 80 0.31 18.37 0.30
C ILE A 80 -0.79 17.52 -0.31
N GLY A 81 -1.96 17.60 0.27
CA GLY A 81 -3.12 16.86 -0.24
C GLY A 81 -4.42 17.60 0.00
N THR A 82 -5.40 17.23 -0.78
CA THR A 82 -6.76 17.75 -0.64
C THR A 82 -7.77 16.64 -0.87
N SER A 83 -8.87 16.71 -0.13
CA SER A 83 -10.03 15.86 -0.38
C SER A 83 -11.27 16.73 -0.44
N TYR A 84 -12.13 16.46 -1.41
CA TYR A 84 -13.43 17.08 -1.55
C TYR A 84 -14.41 16.02 -2.06
N HIS A 85 -15.43 15.72 -1.27
CA HIS A 85 -16.36 14.59 -1.50
C HIS A 85 -15.62 13.24 -1.70
N ALA A 86 -15.78 12.61 -2.86
CA ALA A 86 -15.10 11.35 -3.21
C ALA A 86 -13.67 11.56 -3.76
N PHE A 87 -13.34 12.79 -4.18
CA PHE A 87 -12.04 13.10 -4.74
C PHE A 87 -10.98 13.25 -3.65
N ASN A 88 -9.82 12.64 -3.87
CA ASN A 88 -8.69 12.72 -2.95
C ASN A 88 -7.39 12.76 -3.76
N LEU A 89 -6.67 13.87 -3.69
CA LEU A 89 -5.38 14.07 -4.36
C LEU A 89 -4.29 14.31 -3.33
N ASN A 90 -3.20 13.59 -3.44
CA ASN A 90 -2.01 13.78 -2.63
C ASN A 90 -0.78 13.85 -3.53
N LEU A 91 0.04 14.87 -3.35
CA LEU A 91 1.30 15.07 -4.05
C LEU A 91 2.43 15.15 -3.02
N ALA A 92 3.51 14.43 -3.23
CA ALA A 92 4.67 14.44 -2.33
C ALA A 92 5.97 14.35 -3.12
N LEU A 93 6.99 15.03 -2.61
CA LEU A 93 8.34 15.05 -3.16
C LEU A 93 9.35 14.76 -2.05
N GLY A 94 10.43 14.08 -2.42
CA GLY A 94 11.61 13.89 -1.57
C GLY A 94 12.54 15.09 -1.66
N PHE A 95 12.95 15.63 -0.53
CA PHE A 95 13.92 16.73 -0.44
C PHE A 95 15.24 16.22 0.13
N GLY A 96 16.37 16.65 -0.43
CA GLY A 96 17.71 16.21 -0.02
C GLY A 96 18.00 16.45 1.47
N PHE A 97 17.54 17.58 2.03
CA PHE A 97 17.75 17.89 3.44
C PHE A 97 17.02 16.93 4.41
N LEU A 98 15.99 16.20 3.95
CA LEU A 98 15.31 15.17 4.71
C LEU A 98 15.91 13.76 4.51
N ASN A 99 16.80 13.62 3.54
CA ASN A 99 17.29 12.33 3.07
C ASN A 99 18.81 12.37 2.86
N PRO A 100 19.60 12.48 3.95
CA PRO A 100 21.06 12.44 3.85
C PRO A 100 21.49 11.10 3.29
N ASP A 101 22.59 11.10 2.53
CA ASP A 101 23.22 9.87 2.07
C ASP A 101 23.80 9.10 3.26
N VAL A 102 23.43 7.83 3.36
CA VAL A 102 23.87 6.90 4.42
C VAL A 102 24.52 5.64 3.84
N GLY A 103 25.00 5.71 2.59
CA GLY A 103 25.69 4.60 1.92
C GLY A 103 24.78 3.44 1.47
N LYS A 104 23.47 3.69 1.33
CA LYS A 104 22.49 2.68 0.88
C LYS A 104 22.27 2.65 -0.63
N GLY A 105 22.99 3.49 -1.36
CA GLY A 105 22.81 3.69 -2.80
C GLY A 105 21.47 4.35 -3.15
N ASP A 106 21.25 4.57 -4.44
CA ASP A 106 20.06 5.27 -4.96
C ASP A 106 18.93 4.31 -5.29
N THR A 107 17.72 4.67 -4.90
CA THR A 107 16.49 4.01 -5.33
C THR A 107 15.64 4.94 -6.18
N LYS A 108 15.29 4.50 -7.39
CA LYS A 108 14.27 5.15 -8.24
C LYS A 108 12.96 4.41 -8.08
N TYR A 109 11.87 5.13 -7.81
CA TYR A 109 10.57 4.49 -7.61
C TYR A 109 9.39 5.33 -8.07
N LEU A 110 8.32 4.64 -8.45
CA LEU A 110 6.97 5.16 -8.62
C LEU A 110 6.04 4.28 -7.78
N ASP A 111 5.43 4.86 -6.77
CA ASP A 111 4.53 4.16 -5.85
C ASP A 111 3.15 4.82 -5.90
N LEU A 112 2.24 4.18 -6.63
CA LEU A 112 0.86 4.61 -6.84
C LEU A 112 -0.05 3.84 -5.87
N GLN A 113 -0.80 4.54 -5.05
CA GLN A 113 -1.75 3.95 -4.12
C GLN A 113 -3.07 4.74 -4.14
N VAL A 114 -4.15 4.02 -4.35
CA VAL A 114 -5.52 4.54 -4.27
C VAL A 114 -6.23 3.84 -3.13
N HIS A 115 -6.72 4.62 -2.18
CA HIS A 115 -7.54 4.16 -1.07
C HIS A 115 -8.90 4.84 -1.17
N ALA A 116 -9.94 4.06 -1.42
CA ALA A 116 -11.30 4.54 -1.51
C ALA A 116 -12.18 3.82 -0.47
N TYR A 117 -13.06 4.58 0.15
CA TYR A 117 -13.98 4.06 1.17
C TYR A 117 -15.42 4.47 0.85
N PRO A 118 -15.98 3.97 -0.28
CA PRO A 118 -17.37 4.26 -0.63
C PRO A 118 -18.31 3.43 0.26
N ASN A 119 -19.22 4.10 0.97
CA ASN A 119 -20.22 3.47 1.85
C ASN A 119 -19.58 2.39 2.77
N ASN A 120 -19.99 1.13 2.59
CA ASN A 120 -19.53 -0.03 3.37
C ASN A 120 -18.34 -0.76 2.73
N PHE A 121 -17.61 -0.15 1.81
CA PHE A 121 -16.47 -0.79 1.17
C PHE A 121 -15.17 -0.10 1.54
N ALA A 122 -14.12 -0.91 1.68
CA ALA A 122 -12.74 -0.45 1.70
C ALA A 122 -12.04 -1.04 0.48
N ILE A 123 -11.61 -0.17 -0.43
CA ILE A 123 -10.96 -0.51 -1.70
C ILE A 123 -9.54 0.02 -1.67
N ASP A 124 -8.59 -0.87 -1.85
CA ASP A 124 -7.17 -0.53 -1.95
C ASP A 124 -6.66 -0.99 -3.32
N LEU A 125 -6.11 -0.08 -4.12
CA LEU A 125 -5.42 -0.38 -5.37
C LEU A 125 -4.01 0.15 -5.29
N PHE A 126 -3.04 -0.61 -5.79
CA PHE A 126 -1.66 -0.15 -5.83
C PHE A 126 -0.89 -0.65 -7.04
N GLY A 127 0.09 0.17 -7.43
CA GLY A 127 1.11 -0.15 -8.41
C GLY A 127 2.45 0.37 -7.93
N GLN A 128 3.40 -0.52 -7.70
CA GLN A 128 4.68 -0.24 -7.07
C GLN A 128 5.82 -0.66 -7.99
N PHE A 129 6.67 0.29 -8.35
CA PHE A 129 7.75 0.12 -9.30
C PHE A 129 9.02 0.69 -8.68
N TYR A 130 9.96 -0.16 -8.34
CA TYR A 130 11.20 0.20 -7.66
C TYR A 130 12.42 -0.31 -8.44
N LYS A 131 13.50 0.46 -8.45
CA LYS A 131 14.81 0.07 -8.97
C LYS A 131 15.91 0.58 -8.05
N GLY A 132 16.86 -0.28 -7.73
CA GLY A 132 17.94 -0.02 -6.77
C GLY A 132 17.55 -0.49 -5.37
N PHE A 133 18.27 -1.48 -4.85
CA PHE A 133 18.03 -2.11 -3.55
C PHE A 133 19.35 -2.33 -2.83
N HIS A 134 19.30 -2.42 -1.51
CA HIS A 134 20.42 -2.82 -0.67
C HIS A 134 19.97 -3.93 0.29
N LEU A 135 20.91 -4.73 0.76
CA LEU A 135 20.66 -5.62 1.89
C LEU A 135 20.49 -4.81 3.17
N LYS A 136 19.49 -5.15 3.97
CA LYS A 136 19.16 -4.44 5.22
C LYS A 136 20.29 -4.51 6.24
N GLN A 137 21.05 -5.61 6.25
CA GLN A 137 22.12 -5.83 7.21
C GLN A 137 23.37 -5.04 6.81
N GLU A 138 23.81 -4.14 7.70
CA GLU A 138 25.01 -3.35 7.54
C GLU A 138 26.27 -4.24 7.66
N GLY A 139 27.27 -3.98 6.83
CA GLY A 139 28.54 -4.72 6.81
C GLY A 139 28.44 -6.15 6.25
N TYR A 140 27.25 -6.59 5.81
CA TYR A 140 27.08 -7.93 5.27
C TYR A 140 27.29 -7.97 3.76
N LEU A 141 28.23 -8.78 3.28
CA LEU A 141 28.62 -8.93 1.86
C LEU A 141 29.09 -7.64 1.19
N THR A 142 29.53 -6.66 1.97
CA THR A 142 30.05 -5.38 1.48
C THR A 142 31.50 -5.50 1.04
N GLN A 143 31.92 -4.58 0.18
CA GLN A 143 33.36 -4.37 -0.11
C GLN A 143 33.94 -3.44 0.94
N GLU A 144 35.30 -3.38 0.99
CA GLU A 144 36.03 -2.49 1.89
C GLU A 144 35.63 -1.02 1.63
N GLY A 145 35.19 -0.32 2.67
CA GLY A 145 34.73 1.07 2.59
C GLY A 145 33.24 1.25 2.28
N GLU A 146 32.49 0.17 2.04
CA GLU A 146 31.03 0.22 1.83
C GLU A 146 30.28 -0.23 3.09
N ASN A 147 29.14 0.46 3.38
CA ASN A 147 28.30 0.12 4.53
C ASN A 147 27.25 -0.93 4.19
N TYR A 148 26.78 -0.96 2.94
CA TYR A 148 25.69 -1.85 2.52
C TYR A 148 26.00 -2.51 1.17
N TYR A 149 25.61 -3.79 1.03
CA TYR A 149 25.61 -4.46 -0.26
C TYR A 149 24.51 -3.89 -1.14
N TYR A 150 24.90 -3.16 -2.19
CA TYR A 150 23.98 -2.42 -3.05
C TYR A 150 23.76 -3.12 -4.41
N ARG A 151 22.51 -3.16 -4.86
CA ARG A 151 22.04 -3.75 -6.12
C ARG A 151 21.31 -2.70 -6.98
N PRO A 152 22.05 -1.87 -7.73
CA PRO A 152 21.43 -0.83 -8.59
C PRO A 152 20.62 -1.39 -9.74
N ASP A 153 20.88 -2.64 -10.13
CA ASP A 153 20.23 -3.39 -11.20
C ASP A 153 18.88 -3.95 -10.78
N MET A 154 18.71 -4.29 -9.51
CA MET A 154 17.52 -4.99 -9.01
C MET A 154 16.27 -4.12 -9.17
N LYS A 155 15.21 -4.74 -9.73
CA LYS A 155 13.91 -4.11 -10.01
C LYS A 155 12.80 -4.94 -9.39
N VAL A 156 11.87 -4.27 -8.73
CA VAL A 156 10.63 -4.86 -8.21
C VAL A 156 9.46 -4.13 -8.81
N ARG A 157 8.51 -4.86 -9.35
CA ARG A 157 7.25 -4.34 -9.89
C ARG A 157 6.11 -5.16 -9.30
N GLU A 158 5.16 -4.50 -8.69
CA GLU A 158 4.00 -5.13 -8.09
C GLU A 158 2.75 -4.32 -8.40
N VAL A 159 1.66 -5.02 -8.66
CA VAL A 159 0.32 -4.46 -8.76
C VAL A 159 -0.62 -5.28 -7.91
N GLY A 160 -1.60 -4.63 -7.31
CA GLY A 160 -2.56 -5.34 -6.49
C GLY A 160 -3.85 -4.57 -6.28
N ALA A 161 -4.87 -5.31 -5.92
CA ALA A 161 -6.20 -4.81 -5.59
C ALA A 161 -6.79 -5.60 -4.43
N SER A 162 -7.47 -4.88 -3.54
CA SER A 162 -8.21 -5.46 -2.43
C SER A 162 -9.54 -4.74 -2.27
N VAL A 163 -10.62 -5.49 -2.15
CA VAL A 163 -11.98 -4.96 -1.89
C VAL A 163 -12.52 -5.68 -0.67
N LYS A 164 -12.95 -4.92 0.32
CA LYS A 164 -13.49 -5.44 1.59
C LYS A 164 -14.83 -4.80 1.90
N TYR A 165 -15.79 -5.59 2.31
CA TYR A 165 -17.04 -5.12 2.87
C TYR A 165 -16.88 -4.85 4.36
N VAL A 166 -17.36 -3.68 4.80
CA VAL A 166 -17.31 -3.18 6.18
C VAL A 166 -18.70 -3.38 6.79
N PHE A 167 -18.88 -4.40 7.61
CA PHE A 167 -20.22 -4.79 8.11
C PHE A 167 -20.87 -3.74 9.00
N ASN A 168 -20.10 -3.00 9.77
CA ASN A 168 -20.58 -1.99 10.70
C ASN A 168 -20.26 -0.55 10.22
N GLY A 169 -20.32 -0.29 8.93
CA GLY A 169 -20.04 1.04 8.37
C GLY A 169 -20.99 2.14 8.86
N LYS A 170 -22.15 1.80 9.45
CA LYS A 170 -23.04 2.78 10.11
C LYS A 170 -22.39 3.46 11.31
N LYS A 171 -21.51 2.75 12.05
CA LYS A 171 -20.88 3.22 13.28
C LYS A 171 -19.39 3.37 13.18
N PHE A 172 -18.73 2.62 12.30
CA PHE A 172 -17.29 2.60 12.10
C PHE A 172 -16.90 3.29 10.79
N SER A 173 -15.89 4.17 10.82
CA SER A 173 -15.40 4.91 9.66
C SER A 173 -13.89 4.77 9.45
N TYR A 174 -13.50 4.13 8.34
CA TYR A 174 -12.11 4.18 7.84
C TYR A 174 -11.70 5.60 7.43
N ARG A 175 -12.63 6.39 6.88
CA ARG A 175 -12.36 7.76 6.42
C ARG A 175 -11.97 8.68 7.58
N ALA A 176 -12.51 8.43 8.76
CA ALA A 176 -12.16 9.17 9.96
C ALA A 176 -10.71 8.92 10.41
N ALA A 177 -10.17 7.71 10.20
CA ALA A 177 -8.82 7.35 10.62
C ALA A 177 -7.74 7.69 9.58
N PHE A 178 -8.01 7.50 8.28
CA PHE A 178 -6.99 7.59 7.24
C PHE A 178 -7.11 8.82 6.33
N LEU A 179 -8.33 9.23 5.99
CA LEU A 179 -8.56 10.40 5.13
C LEU A 179 -8.88 11.67 5.91
N GLN A 180 -9.32 11.54 7.17
CA GLN A 180 -9.74 12.65 8.02
C GLN A 180 -10.86 13.51 7.40
N THR A 181 -11.62 12.94 6.45
CA THR A 181 -12.83 13.56 5.86
C THR A 181 -14.08 13.31 6.69
N GLU A 182 -13.93 12.55 7.78
CA GLU A 182 -14.94 12.27 8.80
C GLU A 182 -14.30 12.32 10.18
N TRP A 183 -15.12 12.39 11.22
CA TRP A 183 -14.68 12.44 12.61
C TRP A 183 -15.41 11.39 13.44
N GLN A 184 -14.69 10.33 13.86
CA GLN A 184 -15.19 9.31 14.78
C GLN A 184 -15.28 9.87 16.18
N LYS A 185 -16.48 9.88 16.78
CA LYS A 185 -16.76 10.46 18.12
C LYS A 185 -16.93 9.41 19.21
N LYS A 186 -17.31 8.19 18.83
CA LYS A 186 -17.45 7.05 19.74
C LYS A 186 -16.68 5.87 19.20
N SER A 187 -16.19 5.06 20.11
CA SER A 187 -15.50 3.81 19.78
C SER A 187 -16.41 2.88 18.99
N ALA A 188 -15.89 2.30 17.92
CA ALA A 188 -16.60 1.33 17.10
C ALA A 188 -15.62 0.44 16.35
N GLY A 189 -16.08 -0.75 16.01
CA GLY A 189 -15.33 -1.67 15.18
C GLY A 189 -16.21 -2.34 14.14
N SER A 190 -15.58 -3.05 13.23
CA SER A 190 -16.25 -3.77 12.15
C SER A 190 -15.52 -5.03 11.75
N LEU A 191 -16.25 -6.10 11.50
CA LEU A 191 -15.80 -7.22 10.72
C LEU A 191 -15.58 -6.77 9.28
N LEU A 192 -14.57 -7.32 8.63
CA LEU A 192 -14.18 -7.07 7.24
C LEU A 192 -14.12 -8.41 6.52
N VAL A 193 -14.79 -8.51 5.38
CA VAL A 193 -14.72 -9.69 4.51
C VAL A 193 -14.58 -9.22 3.08
N GLY A 194 -13.69 -9.84 2.33
CA GLY A 194 -13.44 -9.38 0.99
C GLY A 194 -12.60 -10.34 0.16
N PHE A 195 -12.02 -9.78 -0.86
CA PHE A 195 -11.17 -10.48 -1.82
C PHE A 195 -10.00 -9.61 -2.22
N GLU A 196 -8.87 -10.24 -2.49
CA GLU A 196 -7.67 -9.54 -2.94
C GLU A 196 -6.92 -10.35 -3.99
N LEU A 197 -6.17 -9.62 -4.79
CA LEU A 197 -5.29 -10.16 -5.82
C LEU A 197 -4.00 -9.35 -5.89
N TYR A 198 -2.89 -10.03 -6.14
CA TYR A 198 -1.55 -9.47 -6.26
C TYR A 198 -0.80 -10.13 -7.40
N GLY A 199 0.03 -9.37 -8.07
CA GLY A 199 0.93 -9.92 -9.06
C GLY A 199 2.15 -9.04 -9.23
N GLY A 200 3.30 -9.67 -9.50
CA GLY A 200 4.51 -8.91 -9.61
C GLY A 200 5.72 -9.70 -10.08
N VAL A 201 6.82 -8.98 -10.16
CA VAL A 201 8.12 -9.53 -10.53
C VAL A 201 9.24 -8.79 -9.79
N ALA A 202 10.16 -9.54 -9.21
CA ALA A 202 11.46 -9.07 -8.78
C ALA A 202 12.51 -9.63 -9.74
N LYS A 203 13.43 -8.79 -10.24
CA LYS A 203 14.50 -9.23 -11.14
C LYS A 203 15.76 -8.40 -11.01
N GLY A 204 16.92 -9.03 -11.24
CA GLY A 204 18.22 -8.40 -11.44
C GLY A 204 18.73 -8.54 -12.87
N ASP A 205 19.84 -7.90 -13.17
CA ASP A 205 20.64 -8.15 -14.38
C ASP A 205 21.66 -9.29 -14.12
N SER A 206 21.76 -9.74 -12.85
CA SER A 206 22.46 -10.93 -12.37
C SER A 206 21.61 -11.62 -11.31
N THR A 207 22.07 -12.77 -10.82
CA THR A 207 21.40 -13.55 -9.77
C THR A 207 20.92 -12.69 -8.60
N LEU A 208 19.73 -12.98 -8.09
CA LEU A 208 19.20 -12.33 -6.88
C LEU A 208 19.85 -12.86 -5.59
N ILE A 209 20.56 -13.99 -5.69
CA ILE A 209 21.41 -14.53 -4.61
C ILE A 209 22.83 -14.11 -4.89
N PRO A 210 23.52 -13.37 -4.00
CA PRO A 210 24.92 -12.99 -4.18
C PRO A 210 25.81 -14.20 -4.46
N SER A 211 26.66 -14.12 -5.48
CA SER A 211 27.51 -15.24 -5.92
C SER A 211 28.43 -15.79 -4.83
N SER A 212 28.83 -14.93 -3.87
CA SER A 212 29.62 -15.34 -2.72
C SER A 212 28.88 -16.28 -1.74
N LEU A 213 27.56 -16.35 -1.81
CA LEU A 213 26.72 -17.25 -1.02
C LEU A 213 26.25 -18.48 -1.80
N MET A 214 26.50 -18.52 -3.10
CA MET A 214 25.97 -19.56 -3.97
C MET A 214 26.78 -20.85 -3.82
N ILE A 215 26.21 -21.84 -3.14
CA ILE A 215 26.79 -23.17 -2.97
C ILE A 215 26.36 -24.10 -4.12
N ASN A 216 25.08 -24.01 -4.53
CA ASN A 216 24.52 -24.82 -5.62
C ASN A 216 24.01 -23.93 -6.76
N PRO A 217 24.73 -23.86 -7.91
CA PRO A 217 24.31 -23.03 -9.05
C PRO A 217 22.96 -23.39 -9.64
N GLU A 218 22.49 -24.65 -9.54
CA GLU A 218 21.20 -25.07 -10.05
C GLU A 218 20.03 -24.40 -9.32
N ARG A 219 20.24 -23.89 -8.12
CA ARG A 219 19.23 -23.18 -7.32
C ARG A 219 19.20 -21.67 -7.59
N ASP A 220 20.08 -21.21 -8.46
CA ASP A 220 20.19 -19.78 -8.78
C ASP A 220 18.97 -19.26 -9.55
N PHE A 221 18.69 -17.95 -9.40
CA PHE A 221 17.68 -17.24 -10.16
C PHE A 221 17.95 -15.73 -10.18
N ASP A 222 17.74 -15.13 -11.34
CA ASP A 222 17.82 -13.69 -11.57
C ASP A 222 16.45 -13.01 -11.59
N LYS A 223 15.38 -13.83 -11.63
CA LYS A 223 14.00 -13.35 -11.70
C LYS A 223 13.05 -14.23 -10.89
N MET A 224 12.17 -13.55 -10.16
CA MET A 224 11.08 -14.13 -9.41
C MET A 224 9.77 -13.47 -9.83
N GLY A 225 8.86 -14.24 -10.45
CA GLY A 225 7.52 -13.79 -10.83
C GLY A 225 6.47 -14.44 -9.93
N PHE A 226 5.43 -13.71 -9.59
CA PHE A 226 4.38 -14.23 -8.73
C PHE A 226 3.00 -13.69 -9.11
N PHE A 227 1.99 -14.45 -8.77
CA PHE A 227 0.60 -14.05 -8.79
C PHE A 227 -0.15 -14.79 -7.67
N GLU A 228 -1.05 -14.08 -7.01
CA GLU A 228 -1.86 -14.64 -5.94
C GLU A 228 -3.22 -13.96 -5.86
N PHE A 229 -4.24 -14.72 -5.53
CA PHE A 229 -5.60 -14.21 -5.31
C PHE A 229 -6.32 -15.06 -4.26
N GLY A 230 -7.23 -14.45 -3.51
CA GLY A 230 -8.01 -15.18 -2.52
C GLY A 230 -8.92 -14.31 -1.65
N PRO A 231 -9.81 -14.97 -0.89
CA PRO A 231 -10.63 -14.31 0.11
C PRO A 231 -9.79 -13.77 1.26
N ASN A 232 -10.24 -12.67 1.84
CA ASN A 232 -9.67 -12.13 3.06
C ASN A 232 -10.75 -11.90 4.13
N VAL A 233 -10.34 -12.00 5.38
CA VAL A 233 -11.16 -11.69 6.55
C VAL A 233 -10.33 -10.90 7.55
N GLY A 234 -10.96 -9.98 8.23
CA GLY A 234 -10.28 -9.16 9.22
C GLY A 234 -11.21 -8.43 10.16
N TYR A 235 -10.62 -7.68 11.06
CA TYR A 235 -11.33 -6.82 11.97
C TYR A 235 -10.63 -5.47 12.08
N ALA A 236 -11.42 -4.42 12.19
CA ALA A 236 -10.95 -3.07 12.44
C ALA A 236 -11.67 -2.48 13.65
N TYR A 237 -10.95 -1.73 14.46
CA TYR A 237 -11.50 -1.06 15.63
C TYR A 237 -10.88 0.31 15.84
N THR A 238 -11.70 1.30 16.13
CA THR A 238 -11.27 2.62 16.57
C THR A 238 -11.69 2.82 18.03
N LEU A 239 -10.71 2.94 18.92
CA LEU A 239 -10.90 3.43 20.28
C LEU A 239 -10.91 4.95 20.22
N VAL A 240 -11.92 5.58 20.83
CA VAL A 240 -12.05 7.04 20.93
C VAL A 240 -12.06 7.44 22.39
N ILE A 241 -11.26 8.44 22.74
CA ILE A 241 -11.13 9.02 24.08
C ILE A 241 -11.52 10.50 23.96
N ASP A 242 -12.41 10.95 24.84
CA ASP A 242 -12.91 12.33 24.91
C ASP A 242 -13.39 12.90 23.56
N GLN A 243 -13.96 12.02 22.71
CA GLN A 243 -14.44 12.31 21.36
C GLN A 243 -13.36 12.79 20.36
N HIS A 244 -12.15 13.09 20.80
CA HIS A 244 -11.12 13.74 20.01
C HIS A 244 -9.90 12.85 19.75
N TYR A 245 -9.38 12.20 20.78
CA TYR A 245 -8.22 11.32 20.63
C TYR A 245 -8.68 9.95 20.15
N PHE A 246 -7.91 9.37 19.26
CA PHE A 246 -8.26 8.04 18.75
C PHE A 246 -7.02 7.18 18.53
N ILE A 247 -7.22 5.88 18.70
CA ILE A 247 -6.31 4.83 18.27
C ILE A 247 -7.12 3.86 17.44
N MET A 248 -6.70 3.65 16.21
CA MET A 248 -7.33 2.73 15.26
C MET A 248 -6.37 1.62 14.89
N GLY A 249 -6.83 0.39 14.95
CA GLY A 249 -6.13 -0.79 14.45
C GLY A 249 -7.00 -1.59 13.51
N SER A 250 -6.39 -2.16 12.48
CA SER A 250 -7.04 -3.12 11.57
C SER A 250 -6.05 -4.23 11.22
N ALA A 251 -6.50 -5.47 11.34
CA ALA A 251 -5.76 -6.65 10.93
C ALA A 251 -6.63 -7.49 9.99
N ASN A 252 -6.06 -7.86 8.84
CA ASN A 252 -6.70 -8.72 7.84
C ASN A 252 -5.77 -9.89 7.54
N GLY A 253 -6.32 -11.09 7.47
CA GLY A 253 -5.67 -12.29 6.96
C GLY A 253 -6.29 -12.70 5.64
N ASN A 254 -5.46 -13.20 4.75
CA ASN A 254 -5.85 -13.76 3.45
C ASN A 254 -5.41 -15.22 3.39
N ILE A 255 -6.21 -16.03 2.71
CA ILE A 255 -5.81 -17.37 2.25
C ILE A 255 -5.89 -17.31 0.72
N GLY A 256 -4.73 -17.19 0.08
CA GLY A 256 -4.61 -17.02 -1.36
C GLY A 256 -4.09 -18.27 -2.06
N LEU A 257 -4.65 -18.57 -3.23
CA LEU A 257 -4.08 -19.47 -4.20
C LEU A 257 -3.17 -18.69 -5.12
N GLY A 258 -1.94 -19.12 -5.29
CA GLY A 258 -1.00 -18.43 -6.15
C GLY A 258 0.15 -19.28 -6.63
N PHE A 259 0.90 -18.74 -7.56
CA PHE A 259 2.16 -19.32 -8.01
C PHE A 259 3.33 -18.40 -7.76
N ASN A 260 4.49 -19.02 -7.58
CA ASN A 260 5.79 -18.37 -7.64
C ASN A 260 6.63 -19.08 -8.70
N ASN A 261 7.30 -18.28 -9.52
CA ASN A 261 8.14 -18.72 -10.61
C ASN A 261 9.54 -18.16 -10.43
N LEU A 262 10.51 -19.01 -10.21
CA LEU A 262 11.93 -18.67 -10.19
C LEU A 262 12.53 -18.98 -11.57
N GLN A 263 13.22 -18.04 -12.14
CA GLN A 263 13.87 -18.15 -13.43
C GLN A 263 15.36 -17.77 -13.30
N GLY A 264 16.23 -18.69 -13.65
CA GLY A 264 17.66 -18.60 -13.87
C GLY A 264 17.98 -19.41 -15.11
N ASP A 265 18.96 -20.31 -15.07
CA ASP A 265 19.25 -21.24 -16.16
C ASP A 265 18.07 -22.17 -16.45
N SER A 266 17.29 -22.49 -15.44
CA SER A 266 16.05 -23.23 -15.53
C SER A 266 14.85 -22.44 -14.97
N LYS A 267 13.64 -22.77 -15.45
CA LYS A 267 12.40 -22.21 -14.95
C LYS A 267 11.73 -23.17 -13.98
N ARG A 268 11.53 -22.75 -12.75
CA ARG A 268 10.91 -23.54 -11.68
C ARG A 268 9.67 -22.82 -11.16
N THR A 269 8.52 -23.47 -11.29
CA THR A 269 7.22 -22.89 -10.91
C THR A 269 6.51 -23.81 -9.93
N ASN A 270 5.96 -23.23 -8.88
CA ASN A 270 5.10 -23.97 -7.96
C ASN A 270 3.82 -23.18 -7.65
N TRP A 271 2.72 -23.88 -7.54
CA TRP A 271 1.44 -23.40 -7.05
C TRP A 271 1.24 -23.81 -5.62
N ASN A 272 0.75 -22.92 -4.80
CA ASN A 272 0.46 -23.25 -3.40
C ASN A 272 -0.66 -22.35 -2.87
N VAL A 273 -1.21 -22.79 -1.74
CA VAL A 273 -2.08 -21.96 -0.90
C VAL A 273 -1.20 -21.27 0.14
N ASN A 274 -1.22 -19.95 0.18
CA ASN A 274 -0.42 -19.13 1.09
C ASN A 274 -1.33 -18.34 2.02
N SER A 275 -0.76 -17.93 3.14
CA SER A 275 -1.45 -17.01 4.06
C SER A 275 -0.70 -15.69 4.14
N ASN A 276 -1.40 -14.60 3.87
CA ASN A 276 -0.87 -13.26 3.93
C ASN A 276 -1.56 -12.47 5.02
N TYR A 277 -0.94 -11.35 5.41
CA TYR A 277 -1.57 -10.46 6.36
C TYR A 277 -1.30 -8.98 6.01
N PHE A 278 -2.28 -8.17 6.35
CA PHE A 278 -2.31 -6.75 6.11
C PHE A 278 -2.72 -6.03 7.39
N LEU A 279 -1.86 -5.12 7.86
CA LEU A 279 -2.05 -4.37 9.08
C LEU A 279 -2.17 -2.88 8.77
N LYS A 280 -3.14 -2.21 9.39
CA LYS A 280 -3.26 -0.75 9.36
C LYS A 280 -3.36 -0.23 10.79
N GLY A 281 -2.63 0.82 11.09
CA GLY A 281 -2.71 1.54 12.36
C GLY A 281 -2.83 3.03 12.14
N SER A 282 -3.56 3.71 12.99
CA SER A 282 -3.63 5.17 13.03
C SER A 282 -3.84 5.65 14.45
N VAL A 283 -3.13 6.68 14.83
CA VAL A 283 -3.28 7.34 16.13
C VAL A 283 -3.30 8.84 15.90
N GLY A 284 -4.14 9.55 16.63
CA GLY A 284 -4.16 10.99 16.48
C GLY A 284 -5.25 11.71 17.27
N TYR A 285 -5.39 12.98 16.93
CA TYR A 285 -6.40 13.90 17.41
C TYR A 285 -7.28 14.33 16.23
N ASN A 286 -8.58 14.36 16.42
CA ASN A 286 -9.52 14.81 15.41
C ASN A 286 -10.56 15.75 16.05
N SER A 287 -10.88 16.83 15.36
CA SER A 287 -11.88 17.81 15.81
C SER A 287 -12.64 18.36 14.60
N ARG A 288 -13.48 19.36 14.81
CA ARG A 288 -14.30 19.97 13.75
C ARG A 288 -13.46 20.53 12.59
N ARG A 289 -12.37 21.24 12.88
CA ARG A 289 -11.53 21.94 11.88
C ARG A 289 -10.14 21.34 11.74
N TRP A 290 -9.55 20.87 12.79
CA TRP A 290 -8.17 20.42 12.87
C TRP A 290 -8.08 18.92 13.15
N ALA A 291 -7.13 18.29 12.53
CA ALA A 291 -6.72 16.95 12.90
C ALA A 291 -5.21 16.78 12.72
N ILE A 292 -4.63 15.93 13.52
CA ILE A 292 -3.26 15.43 13.38
C ILE A 292 -3.28 13.93 13.59
N ASN A 293 -2.63 13.18 12.70
CA ASN A 293 -2.52 11.74 12.90
C ASN A 293 -1.25 11.15 12.32
N ALA A 294 -0.79 10.07 12.94
CA ALA A 294 0.25 9.21 12.42
C ALA A 294 -0.39 7.90 11.94
N ASN A 295 -0.05 7.49 10.73
CA ASN A 295 -0.54 6.25 10.12
C ASN A 295 0.61 5.31 9.83
N TYR A 296 0.35 4.02 10.01
CA TYR A 296 1.22 2.95 9.54
C TYR A 296 0.40 1.91 8.80
N VAL A 297 0.88 1.52 7.64
CA VAL A 297 0.31 0.44 6.83
C VAL A 297 1.43 -0.56 6.55
N PHE A 298 1.15 -1.82 6.74
CA PHE A 298 2.09 -2.90 6.52
C PHE A 298 1.40 -4.08 5.86
N SER A 299 2.04 -4.67 4.85
CA SER A 299 1.62 -5.94 4.27
C SER A 299 2.79 -6.90 4.13
N ASN A 300 2.50 -8.18 4.29
CA ASN A 300 3.42 -9.27 4.04
C ASN A 300 2.73 -10.29 3.14
N LEU A 301 3.20 -10.37 1.91
CA LEU A 301 2.74 -11.30 0.90
C LEU A 301 3.74 -12.46 0.82
N ARG A 302 3.33 -13.63 1.30
CA ARG A 302 4.12 -14.86 1.24
C ARG A 302 3.89 -15.55 -0.08
N LEU A 303 4.96 -15.77 -0.83
CA LEU A 303 4.88 -16.40 -2.14
C LEU A 303 4.91 -17.93 -2.04
N ALA A 304 4.38 -18.61 -3.05
CA ALA A 304 4.45 -20.06 -3.14
C ALA A 304 5.90 -20.54 -3.02
N LYS A 305 6.12 -21.57 -2.22
CA LYS A 305 7.46 -22.13 -1.99
C LYS A 305 7.95 -22.80 -3.27
N VAL A 306 9.15 -22.49 -3.68
CA VAL A 306 9.80 -23.08 -4.84
C VAL A 306 11.20 -23.48 -4.43
N ASP A 307 11.58 -24.74 -4.64
CA ASP A 307 12.94 -25.27 -4.52
C ASP A 307 13.63 -24.92 -3.18
N GLY A 308 12.91 -25.05 -2.09
CA GLY A 308 13.38 -24.71 -0.75
C GLY A 308 13.30 -23.23 -0.39
N PHE A 309 13.04 -22.35 -1.34
CA PHE A 309 12.87 -20.92 -1.07
C PHE A 309 11.46 -20.58 -0.59
N ASN A 310 11.39 -19.75 0.43
CA ASN A 310 10.16 -19.19 0.99
C ASN A 310 10.24 -17.66 0.90
N ASN A 311 9.94 -17.16 -0.30
CA ASN A 311 10.08 -15.74 -0.60
C ASN A 311 8.86 -14.95 -0.14
N GLN A 312 9.05 -13.66 0.11
CA GLN A 312 7.96 -12.76 0.46
C GLN A 312 8.21 -11.34 -0.02
N ILE A 313 7.13 -10.64 -0.32
CA ILE A 313 7.14 -9.21 -0.60
C ILE A 313 6.62 -8.50 0.65
N VAL A 314 7.36 -7.50 1.09
CA VAL A 314 7.06 -6.73 2.29
C VAL A 314 6.86 -5.27 1.91
N THR A 315 5.68 -4.73 2.18
CA THR A 315 5.35 -3.34 1.86
C THR A 315 5.04 -2.56 3.13
N GLY A 316 5.53 -1.34 3.21
CA GLY A 316 5.23 -0.46 4.34
C GLY A 316 5.05 1.00 3.91
N ASN A 317 4.21 1.70 4.68
CA ASN A 317 3.94 3.12 4.50
C ASN A 317 3.76 3.78 5.88
N TYR A 318 4.62 4.74 6.18
CA TYR A 318 4.49 5.62 7.35
C TYR A 318 4.03 6.99 6.89
N ARG A 319 3.09 7.59 7.60
CA ARG A 319 2.62 8.93 7.29
C ARG A 319 2.26 9.70 8.55
N LEU A 320 2.73 10.94 8.63
CA LEU A 320 2.30 11.93 9.62
C LEU A 320 1.55 13.03 8.89
N ASN A 321 0.32 13.31 9.29
CA ASN A 321 -0.55 14.28 8.64
C ASN A 321 -0.94 15.40 9.59
N PHE A 322 -0.97 16.63 9.05
CA PHE A 322 -1.58 17.81 9.64
C PHE A 322 -2.73 18.23 8.73
N ILE A 323 -3.92 18.32 9.27
CA ILE A 323 -5.15 18.48 8.50
C ILE A 323 -5.90 19.72 8.94
N TYR A 324 -6.46 20.43 7.94
CA TYR A 324 -7.36 21.54 8.16
C TYR A 324 -8.58 21.42 7.24
N ARG A 325 -9.79 21.63 7.80
CA ARG A 325 -11.06 21.59 7.07
C ARG A 325 -11.68 22.96 7.02
N PHE A 326 -12.20 23.30 5.84
CA PHE A 326 -12.87 24.58 5.61
C PHE A 326 -13.94 24.47 4.52
N LEU A 327 -14.91 25.36 4.57
CA LEU A 327 -15.90 25.53 3.49
C LEU A 327 -15.25 26.31 2.36
N PRO A 328 -15.26 25.78 1.13
CA PRO A 328 -14.70 26.50 -0.02
C PRO A 328 -15.56 27.70 -0.36
N GLY A 329 -14.93 28.81 -0.71
CA GLY A 329 -15.65 29.98 -1.25
C GLY A 329 -16.34 29.67 -2.59
N PRO A 330 -17.32 30.50 -3.01
CA PRO A 330 -18.19 30.19 -4.18
C PRO A 330 -17.42 29.89 -5.47
N LYS A 331 -16.33 30.60 -5.76
CA LYS A 331 -15.48 30.37 -6.95
C LYS A 331 -14.77 29.02 -6.91
N VAL A 332 -14.20 28.68 -5.76
CA VAL A 332 -13.49 27.40 -5.55
C VAL A 332 -14.49 26.26 -5.58
N LYS A 333 -15.65 26.41 -4.95
CA LYS A 333 -16.72 25.42 -4.97
C LYS A 333 -17.15 25.11 -6.41
N LYS A 334 -17.43 26.15 -7.22
CA LYS A 334 -17.80 25.97 -8.63
C LYS A 334 -16.76 25.22 -9.44
N ALA A 335 -15.48 25.53 -9.23
CA ALA A 335 -14.38 24.82 -9.91
C ALA A 335 -14.30 23.35 -9.49
N LEU A 336 -14.41 23.06 -8.19
CA LEU A 336 -14.40 21.69 -7.65
C LEU A 336 -15.61 20.88 -8.14
N ASP A 337 -16.81 21.46 -8.17
CA ASP A 337 -18.02 20.82 -8.65
C ASP A 337 -17.94 20.50 -10.16
N THR A 338 -17.22 21.30 -10.94
CA THR A 338 -17.00 21.05 -12.39
C THR A 338 -16.05 19.85 -12.62
N VAL A 339 -15.04 19.68 -11.77
CA VAL A 339 -14.08 18.56 -11.89
C VAL A 339 -14.69 17.23 -11.42
N ASN A 340 -15.74 17.28 -10.62
CA ASN A 340 -16.40 16.10 -10.08
C ASN A 340 -17.92 16.10 -10.33
N PRO A 341 -18.36 15.86 -11.58
CA PRO A 341 -19.78 15.84 -11.93
C PRO A 341 -20.58 14.68 -11.28
N TYR A 342 -19.91 13.69 -10.69
CA TYR A 342 -20.53 12.55 -10.00
C TYR A 342 -20.68 12.75 -8.48
N LEU A 343 -20.61 13.97 -8.01
CA LEU A 343 -20.61 14.37 -6.60
C LEU A 343 -21.92 14.14 -5.84
N TYR A 344 -22.99 13.84 -6.51
CA TYR A 344 -24.33 13.71 -5.93
C TYR A 344 -24.82 12.25 -5.81
N LEU A 345 -23.89 11.27 -6.01
CA LEU A 345 -24.20 9.84 -5.84
C LEU A 345 -23.71 9.30 -4.50
#